data_d13d68781e3ab1951ef04178cb8cb019
#
_entry.id   d13d68781e3ab1951ef04178cb8cb019
#
_cell.length_a   1.000
_cell.length_b   1.000
_cell.length_c   1.000
_cell.angle_alpha   90.00
_cell.angle_beta   90.00
_cell.angle_gamma   90.00
#
_symmetry.space_group_name_H-M   'P 1'
#
loop_
_entity.id
_entity.type
_entity.pdbx_description
1 polymer ?
#
loop_
_entity_poly.entity_id
_entity_poly.type
_entity_poly.pdbx_seq_one_letter_code
_entity_poly.pdbx_strand_id
1 'polypeptide(L)'
;MSLYAMQKFLFELNREPEVQRRYAEGGAARAALLDGYSLDTKEREAIDQGDIGKLYVLGCNGQLLMHFAPLLGMPWADYIAAMRDGVKQHGPVRAGIYAMTTAHDEKVAGV
;
A
#
# COMPACT_ATOMS: atom_id res chain seq x y z
N MET A 1 14.96 -6.00 0.97
CA MET A 1 14.38 -4.94 1.79
C MET A 1 12.88 -5.00 1.70
N SER A 2 12.23 -4.98 2.83
CA SER A 2 10.77 -5.11 2.87
C SER A 2 10.05 -4.02 2.09
N LEU A 3 10.51 -2.77 2.24
CA LEU A 3 9.87 -1.68 1.51
C LEU A 3 9.92 -1.90 0.00
N TYR A 4 11.05 -2.37 -0.50
CA TYR A 4 11.18 -2.68 -1.92
C TYR A 4 10.19 -3.78 -2.33
N ALA A 5 10.09 -4.85 -1.53
CA ALA A 5 9.21 -5.95 -1.85
C ALA A 5 7.75 -5.52 -1.85
N MET A 6 7.36 -4.67 -0.89
CA MET A 6 6.01 -4.15 -0.78
C MET A 6 5.66 -3.31 -2.01
N GLN A 7 6.56 -2.43 -2.41
CA GLN A 7 6.31 -1.58 -3.56
C GLN A 7 6.33 -2.37 -4.87
N LYS A 8 7.21 -3.36 -4.95
CA LYS A 8 7.23 -4.24 -6.12
C LYS A 8 5.91 -5.00 -6.25
N PHE A 9 5.38 -5.51 -5.14
CA PHE A 9 4.11 -6.21 -5.17
C PHE A 9 3.00 -5.29 -5.68
N LEU A 10 2.91 -4.08 -5.14
CA LEU A 10 1.86 -3.16 -5.56
C LEU A 10 2.03 -2.71 -7.01
N PHE A 11 3.26 -2.53 -7.46
CA PHE A 11 3.51 -2.20 -8.84
C PHE A 11 3.00 -3.31 -9.76
N GLU A 12 3.32 -4.55 -9.46
CA GLU A 12 2.88 -5.67 -10.27
C GLU A 12 1.37 -5.88 -10.18
N LEU A 13 0.80 -5.71 -8.99
CA LEU A 13 -0.64 -5.82 -8.81
C LEU A 13 -1.38 -4.79 -9.66
N ASN A 14 -0.85 -3.57 -9.73
CA ASN A 14 -1.53 -2.50 -10.44
C ASN A 14 -1.50 -2.68 -11.95
N ARG A 15 -0.63 -3.52 -12.48
CA ARG A 15 -0.50 -3.66 -13.93
C ARG A 15 -0.69 -5.07 -14.49
N GLU A 16 -0.63 -6.11 -13.65
CA GLU A 16 -0.70 -7.48 -14.13
C GLU A 16 -2.07 -8.09 -13.83
N PRO A 17 -2.88 -8.37 -14.86
CA PRO A 17 -4.22 -8.92 -14.64
C PRO A 17 -4.23 -10.23 -13.86
N GLU A 18 -3.23 -11.07 -14.07
CA GLU A 18 -3.16 -12.34 -13.35
C GLU A 18 -2.92 -12.12 -11.86
N VAL A 19 -2.08 -11.16 -11.52
CA VAL A 19 -1.82 -10.82 -10.11
C VAL A 19 -3.09 -10.26 -9.49
N GLN A 20 -3.80 -9.39 -10.22
CA GLN A 20 -5.06 -8.83 -9.76
C GLN A 20 -6.09 -9.92 -9.49
N ARG A 21 -6.19 -10.89 -10.38
CA ARG A 21 -7.13 -11.98 -10.23
C ARG A 21 -6.83 -12.80 -8.98
N ARG A 22 -5.57 -13.13 -8.79
CA ARG A 22 -5.17 -13.94 -7.62
C ARG A 22 -5.39 -13.18 -6.31
N TYR A 23 -5.11 -11.88 -6.33
CA TYR A 23 -5.33 -11.07 -5.13
C TYR A 23 -6.82 -10.99 -4.81
N ALA A 24 -7.65 -10.74 -5.81
CA ALA A 24 -9.09 -10.61 -5.62
C ALA A 24 -9.75 -11.90 -5.17
N GLU A 25 -9.18 -13.04 -5.57
CA GLU A 25 -9.71 -14.33 -5.17
C GLU A 25 -9.62 -14.54 -3.66
N GLY A 26 -8.62 -13.95 -3.02
CA GLY A 26 -8.48 -14.04 -1.57
C GLY A 26 -8.06 -15.42 -1.10
N GLY A 27 -8.18 -15.66 0.20
CA GLY A 27 -7.93 -16.97 0.78
C GLY A 27 -6.57 -17.54 0.41
N ALA A 28 -6.57 -18.81 0.04
CA ALA A 28 -5.32 -19.52 -0.27
C ALA A 28 -4.60 -18.94 -1.48
N ALA A 29 -5.35 -18.47 -2.48
CA ALA A 29 -4.74 -17.90 -3.68
C ALA A 29 -3.97 -16.62 -3.36
N ARG A 30 -4.55 -15.77 -2.53
CA ARG A 30 -3.87 -14.54 -2.11
C ARG A 30 -2.68 -14.87 -1.23
N ALA A 31 -2.83 -15.81 -0.31
CA ALA A 31 -1.71 -16.20 0.55
C ALA A 31 -0.54 -16.73 -0.27
N ALA A 32 -0.81 -17.57 -1.25
CA ALA A 32 0.24 -18.10 -2.11
C ALA A 32 0.91 -16.99 -2.92
N LEU A 33 0.12 -16.02 -3.37
CA LEU A 33 0.65 -14.87 -4.10
C LEU A 33 1.62 -14.06 -3.23
N LEU A 34 1.20 -13.77 -2.00
CA LEU A 34 2.02 -12.96 -1.09
C LEU A 34 3.28 -13.71 -0.64
N ASP A 35 3.23 -15.03 -0.59
CA ASP A 35 4.41 -15.83 -0.23
C ASP A 35 5.56 -15.65 -1.21
N GLY A 36 5.28 -15.22 -2.42
CA GLY A 36 6.31 -15.00 -3.42
C GLY A 36 7.10 -13.71 -3.23
N TYR A 37 6.74 -12.90 -2.24
CA TYR A 37 7.40 -11.63 -1.97
C TYR A 37 7.98 -11.63 -0.56
N SER A 38 9.10 -10.92 -0.39
CA SER A 38 9.78 -10.88 0.92
C SER A 38 9.17 -9.81 1.81
N LEU A 39 7.93 -10.04 2.20
CA LEU A 39 7.18 -9.10 3.04
C LEU A 39 7.31 -9.47 4.51
N ASP A 40 7.41 -8.46 5.37
CA ASP A 40 7.35 -8.73 6.79
C ASP A 40 5.88 -8.88 7.22
N THR A 41 5.66 -9.24 8.48
CA THR A 41 4.32 -9.51 8.97
C THR A 41 3.39 -8.31 8.84
N LYS A 42 3.88 -7.12 9.16
CA LYS A 42 3.06 -5.92 9.11
C LYS A 42 2.67 -5.56 7.69
N GLU A 43 3.63 -5.68 6.77
CA GLU A 43 3.39 -5.38 5.37
C GLU A 43 2.40 -6.37 4.79
N ARG A 44 2.58 -7.64 5.10
CA ARG A 44 1.70 -8.68 4.58
C ARG A 44 0.28 -8.48 5.08
N GLU A 45 0.11 -8.19 6.36
CA GLU A 45 -1.21 -7.93 6.91
C GLU A 45 -1.88 -6.73 6.26
N ALA A 46 -1.12 -5.65 6.09
CA ALA A 46 -1.68 -4.43 5.50
C ALA A 46 -2.14 -4.67 4.07
N ILE A 47 -1.34 -5.41 3.30
CA ILE A 47 -1.71 -5.73 1.92
C ILE A 47 -2.92 -6.66 1.89
N ASP A 48 -2.92 -7.67 2.74
CA ASP A 48 -4.01 -8.63 2.76
C ASP A 48 -5.33 -7.97 3.14
N GLN A 49 -5.30 -7.03 4.06
CA GLN A 49 -6.49 -6.33 4.51
C GLN A 49 -6.85 -5.12 3.65
N GLY A 50 -5.98 -4.75 2.72
CA GLY A 50 -6.21 -3.55 1.93
C GLY A 50 -6.13 -2.29 2.77
N ASP A 51 -5.27 -2.27 3.77
CA ASP A 51 -5.16 -1.15 4.71
C ASP A 51 -4.26 -0.07 4.12
N ILE A 52 -4.83 0.80 3.32
CA ILE A 52 -4.14 1.87 2.61
C ILE A 52 -3.38 2.76 3.61
N GLY A 53 -4.02 3.13 4.71
CA GLY A 53 -3.40 4.02 5.68
C GLY A 53 -2.14 3.43 6.28
N LYS A 54 -2.18 2.15 6.62
CA LYS A 54 -1.02 1.48 7.17
C LYS A 54 0.09 1.36 6.14
N LEU A 55 -0.24 1.01 4.91
CA LEU A 55 0.76 0.95 3.85
C LEU A 55 1.44 2.28 3.64
N TYR A 56 0.67 3.36 3.70
CA TYR A 56 1.22 4.69 3.56
C TYR A 56 2.22 5.00 4.69
N VAL A 57 1.83 4.71 5.93
CA VAL A 57 2.70 4.94 7.09
C VAL A 57 3.95 4.08 7.02
N LEU A 58 3.85 2.87 6.47
CA LEU A 58 5.01 2.00 6.31
C LEU A 58 5.97 2.50 5.23
N GLY A 59 5.61 3.52 4.49
CA GLY A 59 6.51 4.16 3.54
C GLY A 59 6.21 3.87 2.09
N CYS A 60 5.06 3.27 1.80
CA CYS A 60 4.72 2.93 0.43
C CYS A 60 4.48 4.19 -0.41
N ASN A 61 4.90 4.13 -1.67
CA ASN A 61 4.73 5.23 -2.60
C ASN A 61 3.25 5.57 -2.78
N GLY A 62 2.92 6.85 -2.64
CA GLY A 62 1.53 7.30 -2.74
C GLY A 62 0.89 7.02 -4.09
N GLN A 63 1.65 7.06 -5.19
CA GLN A 63 1.09 6.75 -6.49
C GLN A 63 0.69 5.29 -6.60
N LEU A 64 1.48 4.40 -6.02
CA LEU A 64 1.11 2.99 -6.00
C LEU A 64 -0.17 2.78 -5.21
N LEU A 65 -0.32 3.47 -4.09
CA LEU A 65 -1.53 3.37 -3.29
C LEU A 65 -2.74 3.96 -4.01
N MET A 66 -2.53 5.04 -4.75
CA MET A 66 -3.60 5.66 -5.51
C MET A 66 -4.17 4.72 -6.56
N HIS A 67 -3.32 3.89 -7.16
CA HIS A 67 -3.77 2.89 -8.13
C HIS A 67 -4.31 1.64 -7.45
N PHE A 68 -3.85 1.34 -6.25
CA PHE A 68 -4.33 0.20 -5.49
C PHE A 68 -5.75 0.41 -4.98
N ALA A 69 -6.08 1.63 -4.57
CA ALA A 69 -7.40 1.93 -4.01
C ALA A 69 -8.56 1.54 -4.94
N PRO A 70 -8.52 1.87 -6.25
CA PRO A 70 -9.60 1.45 -7.13
C PRO A 70 -9.75 -0.06 -7.24
N LEU A 71 -8.66 -0.81 -7.13
CA LEU A 71 -8.73 -2.27 -7.15
C LEU A 71 -9.45 -2.82 -5.93
N LEU A 72 -9.46 -2.05 -4.84
CA LEU A 72 -10.20 -2.40 -3.63
C LEU A 72 -11.63 -1.88 -3.67
N GLY A 73 -12.01 -1.16 -4.73
CA GLY A 73 -13.32 -0.55 -4.81
C GLY A 73 -13.46 0.68 -3.93
N MET A 74 -12.37 1.33 -3.61
CA MET A 74 -12.36 2.46 -2.67
C MET A 74 -12.52 3.78 -3.41
N PRO A 75 -13.57 4.58 -3.13
CA PRO A 75 -13.72 5.90 -3.72
C PRO A 75 -12.60 6.85 -3.30
N TRP A 76 -12.38 7.89 -4.10
CA TRP A 76 -11.30 8.84 -3.84
C TRP A 76 -11.38 9.46 -2.44
N ALA A 77 -12.58 9.85 -2.01
CA ALA A 77 -12.74 10.46 -0.69
C ALA A 77 -12.34 9.48 0.42
N ASP A 78 -12.67 8.21 0.25
CA ASP A 78 -12.31 7.19 1.23
C ASP A 78 -10.80 6.93 1.23
N TYR A 79 -10.18 7.01 0.07
CA TYR A 79 -8.73 6.86 -0.05
C TYR A 79 -8.03 7.97 0.73
N ILE A 80 -8.43 9.22 0.55
CA ILE A 80 -7.84 10.34 1.26
C ILE A 80 -8.05 10.21 2.76
N ALA A 81 -9.26 9.83 3.17
CA ALA A 81 -9.57 9.62 4.58
C ALA A 81 -8.72 8.51 5.18
N ALA A 82 -8.53 7.43 4.43
CA ALA A 82 -7.72 6.30 4.91
C ALA A 82 -6.28 6.71 5.14
N MET A 83 -5.72 7.55 4.26
CA MET A 83 -4.35 8.01 4.43
C MET A 83 -4.21 8.91 5.67
N ARG A 84 -5.16 9.80 5.89
CA ARG A 84 -5.15 10.66 7.07
C ARG A 84 -5.31 9.86 8.35
N ASP A 85 -6.25 8.91 8.35
CA ASP A 85 -6.50 8.09 9.51
C ASP A 85 -5.32 7.19 9.81
N GLY A 86 -4.64 6.70 8.78
CA GLY A 86 -3.45 5.90 8.97
C GLY A 86 -2.37 6.65 9.72
N VAL A 87 -2.15 7.90 9.36
CA VAL A 87 -1.17 8.73 10.07
C VAL A 87 -1.58 8.95 11.51
N LYS A 88 -2.85 9.16 11.77
CA LYS A 88 -3.34 9.34 13.14
C LYS A 88 -3.20 8.08 13.98
N GLN A 89 -3.48 6.92 13.40
CA GLN A 89 -3.47 5.66 14.14
C GLN A 89 -2.07 5.08 14.32
N HIS A 90 -1.23 5.23 13.31
CA HIS A 90 0.05 4.53 13.27
C HIS A 90 1.26 5.44 13.40
N GLY A 91 1.02 6.74 13.48
CA GLY A 91 2.10 7.69 13.64
C GLY A 91 2.62 8.23 12.31
N PRO A 92 3.75 8.92 12.35
CA PRO A 92 4.27 9.57 11.14
C PRO A 92 4.71 8.55 10.08
N VAL A 93 4.69 9.01 8.84
CA VAL A 93 5.10 8.18 7.72
C VAL A 93 6.57 7.82 7.86
N ARG A 94 6.88 6.54 7.63
CA ARG A 94 8.26 6.06 7.72
C ARG A 94 9.12 6.72 6.64
N ALA A 95 10.33 7.10 7.00
CA ALA A 95 11.27 7.67 6.06
C ALA A 95 11.60 6.66 4.95
N GLY A 96 11.57 7.11 3.72
CA GLY A 96 11.91 6.31 2.58
C GLY A 96 12.39 7.21 1.48
N ILE A 97 12.49 6.70 0.25
CA ILE A 97 13.02 7.52 -0.82
C ILE A 97 12.15 8.74 -1.12
N TYR A 98 10.87 8.69 -0.79
CA TYR A 98 9.98 9.81 -1.06
C TYR A 98 9.82 10.74 0.13
N ALA A 99 10.32 10.38 1.28
CA ALA A 99 10.22 11.23 2.46
C ALA A 99 10.91 12.56 2.26
N MET A 100 12.06 12.53 1.58
CA MET A 100 12.81 13.75 1.35
C MET A 100 12.06 14.74 0.48
N THR A 101 11.30 14.25 -0.48
CA THR A 101 10.58 15.13 -1.39
C THR A 101 9.29 15.66 -0.80
N THR A 102 8.76 15.02 0.21
CA THR A 102 7.51 15.45 0.82
C THR A 102 7.71 16.16 2.13
N ALA A 103 8.91 16.17 2.65
CA ALA A 103 9.17 16.68 3.99
C ALA A 103 8.81 18.15 4.17
N HIS A 104 8.89 18.90 3.10
CA HIS A 104 8.64 20.32 3.22
C HIS A 104 7.20 20.67 3.28
N ASP A 105 6.40 19.99 2.52
CA ASP A 105 5.05 20.46 2.37
C ASP A 105 4.07 19.67 3.20
N GLU A 106 4.52 18.68 3.87
CA GLU A 106 3.70 17.86 4.70
C GLU A 106 2.44 17.43 4.11
N LYS A 107 2.21 17.80 2.89
CA LYS A 107 1.03 17.39 2.25
C LYS A 107 1.29 16.13 1.64
N VAL A 108 1.98 15.41 1.97
CA VAL A 108 2.24 14.12 1.45
C VAL A 108 1.53 13.80 0.18
N ALA A 109 2.00 12.86 -0.54
CA ALA A 109 1.46 12.51 -1.83
C ALA A 109 -0.01 12.18 -1.73
N GLY A 110 -0.81 12.84 -2.52
CA GLY A 110 -2.21 12.53 -2.58
C GLY A 110 -3.08 13.15 -1.51
N VAL A 111 -2.53 14.01 -0.72
CA VAL A 111 -3.31 14.63 0.35
C VAL A 111 -3.36 16.10 0.19
#